data_2710f94a1ebce2d77bc1895a8517ab25
#
_entry.id   2710f94a1ebce2d77bc1895a8517ab25
#
_cell.length_a   1.000
_cell.length_b   1.000
_cell.length_c   1.000
_cell.angle_alpha   90.00
_cell.angle_beta   90.00
_cell.angle_gamma   90.00
#
_symmetry.space_group_name_H-M   'P 1'
#
loop_
_entity.id
_entity.type
_entity.pdbx_description
1 polymer ?
#
loop_
_entity_poly.entity_id
_entity_poly.type
_entity_poly.pdbx_seq_one_letter_code
_entity_poly.pdbx_strand_id
1 'polypeptide(L)'
;MLMVPQVVLPVATEYSPQLILVSAGYDPALGCPEGEQEVSPATFAHLTHSLEGVARAGGGRVCCVLEGGYFPASLAEGAALTLRQLLGDPCPELPRPATTRPNPHME
;
A
#
# COMPACT_ATOMS: atom_id res chain seq x y z
N MET A 1 3.72 4.87 -7.05
CA MET A 1 2.86 5.32 -5.95
C MET A 1 2.06 6.60 -6.21
N LEU A 2 2.52 7.47 -7.08
CA LEU A 2 1.78 8.69 -7.44
C LEU A 2 0.39 8.43 -8.05
N MET A 3 0.21 7.26 -8.68
CA MET A 3 -1.07 6.90 -9.28
C MET A 3 -2.20 6.83 -8.25
N VAL A 4 -1.91 6.33 -7.05
CA VAL A 4 -2.93 6.17 -6.01
C VAL A 4 -3.52 7.52 -5.60
N PRO A 5 -2.74 8.53 -5.14
CA PRO A 5 -3.31 9.81 -4.77
C PRO A 5 -3.85 10.62 -5.94
N GLN A 6 -3.30 10.46 -7.14
CA GLN A 6 -3.68 11.30 -8.29
C GLN A 6 -4.84 10.73 -9.11
N VAL A 7 -5.03 9.43 -9.11
CA VAL A 7 -6.06 8.77 -9.93
C VAL A 7 -7.03 7.97 -9.06
N VAL A 8 -6.52 7.03 -8.28
CA VAL A 8 -7.37 6.07 -7.54
C VAL A 8 -8.18 6.78 -6.44
N LEU A 9 -7.54 7.60 -5.63
CA LEU A 9 -8.22 8.25 -4.50
C LEU A 9 -9.31 9.22 -4.95
N PRO A 10 -9.09 10.09 -5.96
CA PRO A 10 -10.17 10.95 -6.44
C PRO A 10 -11.36 10.18 -6.99
N VAL A 11 -11.12 9.12 -7.76
CA VAL A 11 -12.20 8.28 -8.31
C VAL A 11 -12.94 7.56 -7.20
N ALA A 12 -12.22 6.97 -6.27
CA ALA A 12 -12.83 6.26 -5.14
C ALA A 12 -13.62 7.20 -4.23
N THR A 13 -13.11 8.40 -3.99
CA THR A 13 -13.78 9.41 -3.18
C THR A 13 -15.10 9.84 -3.83
N GLU A 14 -15.09 10.07 -5.13
CA GLU A 14 -16.29 10.43 -5.88
C GLU A 14 -17.32 9.32 -5.86
N TYR A 15 -16.87 8.07 -5.98
CA TYR A 15 -17.75 6.90 -5.91
C TYR A 15 -18.38 6.74 -4.53
N SER A 16 -17.67 7.11 -3.47
CA SER A 16 -18.12 7.02 -2.06
C SER A 16 -18.51 5.60 -1.64
N PRO A 17 -17.58 4.63 -1.70
CA PRO A 17 -17.91 3.23 -1.44
C PRO A 17 -18.25 2.98 0.04
N GLN A 18 -19.15 2.05 0.28
CA GLN A 18 -19.49 1.56 1.62
C GLN A 18 -18.61 0.39 2.04
N LEU A 19 -17.99 -0.29 1.09
CA LEU A 19 -17.05 -1.37 1.34
C LEU A 19 -15.94 -1.30 0.30
N ILE A 20 -14.70 -1.33 0.76
CA ILE A 20 -13.53 -1.46 -0.11
C ILE A 20 -12.91 -2.84 0.13
N LEU A 21 -12.82 -3.62 -0.93
CA LEU A 21 -12.12 -4.91 -0.91
C LEU A 21 -10.75 -4.71 -1.53
N VAL A 22 -9.71 -5.08 -0.79
CA VAL A 22 -8.33 -4.94 -1.23
C VAL A 22 -7.75 -6.31 -1.51
N SER A 23 -7.39 -6.56 -2.77
CA SER A 23 -6.56 -7.70 -3.13
C SER A 23 -5.13 -7.36 -2.71
N ALA A 24 -4.75 -7.76 -1.51
CA ALA A 24 -3.49 -7.38 -0.88
C ALA A 24 -2.37 -8.33 -1.31
N GLY A 25 -1.78 -8.04 -2.47
CA GLY A 25 -0.62 -8.77 -2.98
C GLY A 25 0.67 -8.07 -2.61
N TYR A 26 1.60 -8.81 -1.99
CA TYR A 26 2.89 -8.27 -1.57
C TYR A 26 4.02 -8.65 -2.54
N ASP A 27 3.66 -9.03 -3.77
CA ASP A 27 4.64 -9.33 -4.83
C ASP A 27 5.56 -8.14 -5.16
N PRO A 28 5.08 -6.87 -5.12
CA PRO A 28 5.96 -5.72 -5.34
C PRO A 28 6.89 -5.42 -4.17
N ALA A 29 6.79 -6.14 -3.06
CA ALA A 29 7.61 -5.88 -1.89
C ALA A 29 9.10 -6.11 -2.18
N LEU A 30 9.92 -5.33 -1.50
CA LEU A 30 11.38 -5.43 -1.61
C LEU A 30 11.84 -6.86 -1.32
N GLY A 31 12.61 -7.44 -2.23
CA GLY A 31 13.16 -8.80 -2.12
C GLY A 31 12.23 -9.90 -2.59
N CYS A 32 11.00 -9.60 -2.99
CA CYS A 32 10.09 -10.62 -3.52
C CYS A 32 10.51 -11.03 -4.94
N PRO A 33 10.81 -12.33 -5.19
CA PRO A 33 11.31 -12.77 -6.50
C PRO A 33 10.28 -12.69 -7.61
N GLU A 34 8.99 -12.72 -7.28
CA GLU A 34 7.93 -12.75 -8.28
C GLU A 34 7.58 -11.37 -8.84
N GLY A 35 7.75 -10.33 -8.03
CA GLY A 35 7.30 -8.99 -8.42
C GLY A 35 8.33 -8.14 -9.12
N GLU A 36 9.61 -8.44 -8.99
CA GLU A 36 10.73 -7.66 -9.52
C GLU A 36 10.69 -6.16 -9.18
N GLN A 37 9.93 -5.78 -8.17
CA GLN A 37 9.79 -4.41 -7.70
C GLN A 37 10.35 -4.28 -6.28
N GLU A 38 10.69 -3.06 -5.90
CA GLU A 38 11.30 -2.77 -4.60
C GLU A 38 10.44 -1.82 -3.78
N VAL A 39 9.17 -2.17 -3.59
CA VAL A 39 8.25 -1.38 -2.79
C VAL A 39 8.54 -1.64 -1.31
N SER A 40 8.74 -0.55 -0.56
CA SER A 40 9.00 -0.68 0.88
C SER A 40 7.75 -1.14 1.63
N PRO A 41 7.90 -1.92 2.72
CA PRO A 41 6.75 -2.34 3.53
C PRO A 41 5.91 -1.18 4.05
N ALA A 42 6.54 -0.05 4.40
CA ALA A 42 5.82 1.14 4.87
C ALA A 42 4.83 1.67 3.82
N THR A 43 5.10 1.48 2.54
CA THR A 43 4.21 1.89 1.46
C THR A 43 2.85 1.20 1.55
N PHE A 44 2.83 -0.08 1.92
CA PHE A 44 1.57 -0.82 2.08
C PHE A 44 0.71 -0.24 3.21
N ALA A 45 1.33 0.20 4.31
CA ALA A 45 0.61 0.88 5.38
C ALA A 45 0.01 2.20 4.90
N HIS A 46 0.75 3.00 4.14
CA HIS A 46 0.25 4.27 3.61
C HIS A 46 -0.89 4.07 2.61
N LEU A 47 -0.81 3.06 1.76
CA LEU A 47 -1.91 2.71 0.85
C LEU A 47 -3.15 2.31 1.63
N THR A 48 -3.00 1.49 2.64
CA THR A 48 -4.10 1.06 3.52
C THR A 48 -4.73 2.26 4.23
N HIS A 49 -3.92 3.16 4.76
CA HIS A 49 -4.38 4.38 5.42
C HIS A 49 -5.22 5.26 4.47
N SER A 50 -4.76 5.43 3.24
CA SER A 50 -5.46 6.21 2.23
C SER A 50 -6.83 5.60 1.90
N LEU A 51 -6.88 4.28 1.74
CA LEU A 51 -8.13 3.56 1.45
C LEU A 51 -9.10 3.60 2.64
N GLU A 52 -8.59 3.49 3.87
CA GLU A 52 -9.41 3.66 5.06
C GLU A 52 -10.03 5.05 5.14
N GLY A 53 -9.28 6.09 4.77
CA GLY A 53 -9.77 7.46 4.74
C GLY A 53 -10.96 7.60 3.79
N VAL A 54 -10.86 7.03 2.59
CA VAL A 54 -11.95 7.03 1.61
C VAL A 54 -13.16 6.26 2.13
N ALA A 55 -12.95 5.07 2.68
CA ALA A 55 -14.04 4.25 3.22
C ALA A 55 -14.74 4.96 4.39
N ARG A 56 -13.97 5.55 5.28
CA ARG A 56 -14.50 6.27 6.44
C ARG A 56 -15.36 7.46 6.04
N ALA A 57 -14.95 8.21 5.01
CA ALA A 57 -15.72 9.32 4.49
C ALA A 57 -17.10 8.89 3.97
N GLY A 58 -17.21 7.68 3.44
CA GLY A 58 -18.48 7.09 2.99
C GLY A 58 -19.21 6.29 4.06
N GLY A 59 -18.71 6.28 5.31
CA GLY A 59 -19.29 5.46 6.39
C GLY A 59 -19.02 3.97 6.23
N GLY A 60 -18.04 3.62 5.39
CA GLY A 60 -17.77 2.24 4.98
C GLY A 60 -16.65 1.56 5.74
N ARG A 61 -16.29 0.40 5.24
CA ARG A 61 -15.28 -0.49 5.82
C ARG A 61 -14.28 -0.94 4.76
N VAL A 62 -13.10 -1.37 5.21
CA VAL A 62 -12.06 -1.94 4.35
C VAL A 62 -11.83 -3.39 4.77
N CYS A 63 -11.74 -4.27 3.80
CA CYS A 63 -11.40 -5.67 3.99
C CYS A 63 -10.22 -6.01 3.06
N CYS A 64 -9.12 -6.48 3.62
CA CYS A 64 -7.94 -6.88 2.87
C CYS A 64 -7.89 -8.40 2.77
N VAL A 65 -7.69 -8.91 1.57
CA VAL A 65 -7.54 -10.33 1.31
C VAL A 65 -6.14 -10.57 0.75
N LEU A 66 -5.38 -11.46 1.37
CA LEU A 66 -4.03 -11.77 0.93
C LEU A 66 -4.06 -12.50 -0.41
N GLU A 67 -3.35 -11.95 -1.39
CA GLU A 67 -3.27 -12.50 -2.74
C GLU A 67 -1.84 -12.45 -3.29
N GLY A 68 -0.90 -13.11 -2.64
CA GLY A 68 0.48 -13.18 -3.10
C GLY A 68 1.45 -12.47 -2.20
N GLY A 69 2.70 -12.64 -2.54
CA GLY A 69 3.85 -12.21 -1.74
C GLY A 69 4.65 -13.43 -1.30
N TYR A 70 5.85 -13.59 -1.84
CA TYR A 70 6.58 -14.85 -1.74
C TYR A 70 7.96 -14.71 -1.08
N PHE A 71 8.35 -13.50 -0.73
CA PHE A 71 9.55 -13.30 0.08
C PHE A 71 9.13 -13.17 1.55
N PRO A 72 9.37 -14.21 2.39
CA PRO A 72 8.77 -14.25 3.73
C PRO A 72 9.02 -13.04 4.62
N ALA A 73 10.24 -12.48 4.58
CA ALA A 73 10.57 -11.33 5.41
C ALA A 73 9.76 -10.10 5.01
N SER A 74 9.68 -9.77 3.72
CA SER A 74 8.92 -8.63 3.23
C SER A 74 7.42 -8.85 3.36
N LEU A 75 6.95 -10.07 3.13
CA LEU A 75 5.55 -10.41 3.34
C LEU A 75 5.13 -10.22 4.79
N ALA A 76 5.92 -10.74 5.72
CA ALA A 76 5.62 -10.61 7.15
C ALA A 76 5.58 -9.15 7.58
N GLU A 77 6.57 -8.36 7.17
CA GLU A 77 6.62 -6.95 7.53
C GLU A 77 5.49 -6.15 6.88
N GLY A 78 5.24 -6.37 5.59
CA GLY A 78 4.15 -5.69 4.88
C GLY A 78 2.78 -6.01 5.46
N ALA A 79 2.52 -7.29 5.73
CA ALA A 79 1.27 -7.72 6.33
C ALA A 79 1.10 -7.18 7.75
N ALA A 80 2.17 -7.18 8.54
CA ALA A 80 2.14 -6.63 9.89
C ALA A 80 1.83 -5.13 9.89
N LEU A 81 2.45 -4.37 9.01
CA LEU A 81 2.21 -2.93 8.88
C LEU A 81 0.80 -2.63 8.38
N THR A 82 0.29 -3.44 7.44
CA THR A 82 -1.10 -3.33 7.00
C THR A 82 -2.06 -3.58 8.16
N LEU A 83 -1.84 -4.62 8.92
CA LEU A 83 -2.67 -4.95 10.08
C LEU A 83 -2.64 -3.87 11.15
N ARG A 84 -1.46 -3.34 11.46
CA ARG A 84 -1.32 -2.25 12.43
C ARG A 84 -2.08 -1.01 11.96
N GLN A 85 -2.06 -0.72 10.67
CA GLN A 85 -2.81 0.38 10.11
C GLN A 85 -4.32 0.15 10.27
N LEU A 86 -4.81 -1.07 10.01
CA LEU A 86 -6.21 -1.42 10.21
C LEU A 86 -6.63 -1.30 11.69
N LEU A 87 -5.71 -1.50 12.62
CA LEU A 87 -5.95 -1.33 14.05
C LEU A 87 -5.90 0.13 14.50
N GLY A 88 -5.54 1.05 13.62
CA GLY A 88 -5.50 2.49 13.92
C GLY A 88 -4.16 3.01 14.38
N ASP A 89 -3.08 2.24 14.27
CA ASP A 89 -1.75 2.71 14.62
C ASP A 89 -1.31 3.83 13.66
N PRO A 90 -0.44 4.76 14.10
CA PRO A 90 0.11 5.79 13.21
C PRO A 90 0.85 5.20 12.02
N CYS A 91 0.78 5.86 10.87
CA CYS A 91 1.54 5.46 9.71
C CYS A 91 3.04 5.53 9.98
N PRO A 92 3.81 4.51 9.57
CA PRO A 92 5.26 4.57 9.67
C PRO A 92 5.81 5.61 8.68
N GLU A 93 7.02 6.10 8.97
CA GLU A 93 7.71 6.98 8.03
C GLU A 93 8.06 6.20 6.76
N LEU A 94 7.85 6.84 5.61
CA LEU A 94 8.34 6.29 4.36
C LEU A 94 9.86 6.44 4.29
N PRO A 95 10.58 5.42 3.78
CA PRO A 95 12.00 5.56 3.55
C PRO A 95 12.25 6.76 2.63
N ARG A 96 13.26 7.56 2.95
CA ARG A 96 13.68 8.63 2.06
C ARG A 96 14.13 8.01 0.75
N PRO A 97 13.69 8.52 -0.41
CA PRO A 97 14.23 8.05 -1.67
C PRO A 97 15.74 8.23 -1.63
N ALA A 98 16.48 7.22 -2.08
CA ALA A 98 17.92 7.32 -2.24
C ALA A 98 18.19 8.45 -3.25
N THR A 99 18.59 9.62 -2.72
CA THR A 99 18.70 10.86 -3.48
C THR A 99 19.86 10.88 -4.46
N THR A 100 20.61 9.80 -4.60
CA THR A 100 21.92 9.87 -5.23
C THR A 100 22.13 8.91 -6.39
N ARG A 101 21.14 8.13 -6.75
CA ARG A 101 21.25 7.31 -7.96
C ARG A 101 20.15 7.70 -8.94
N PRO A 102 20.49 8.47 -9.98
CA PRO A 102 19.55 8.58 -11.09
C PRO A 102 19.28 7.17 -11.59
N ASN A 103 18.00 6.82 -11.63
CA ASN A 103 17.61 5.57 -12.25
C ASN A 103 18.03 5.63 -13.72
N PRO A 104 18.93 4.76 -14.20
CA PRO A 104 19.41 4.82 -15.59
C PRO A 104 18.31 4.60 -16.61
N HIS A 105 17.12 4.23 -16.18
CA HIS A 105 15.96 4.03 -17.02
C HIS A 105 14.95 5.21 -16.97
N MET A 106 15.26 6.24 -16.18
CA MET A 106 14.46 7.46 -16.10
C MET A 106 15.18 8.61 -16.80
N GLU A 107 15.13 8.61 -18.11
CA GLU A 107 15.49 9.77 -18.91
C GLU A 107 14.25 10.35 -19.56
#